data_cfe65d694c7f7f2b3f4994d20639d4f7
#
_entry.id   cfe65d694c7f7f2b3f4994d20639d4f7
#
_cell.length_a   1.000
_cell.length_b   1.000
_cell.length_c   1.000
_cell.angle_alpha   90.00
_cell.angle_beta   90.00
_cell.angle_gamma   90.00
#
_symmetry.space_group_name_H-M   'P 1'
#
loop_
_entity.id
_entity.type
_entity.pdbx_description
1 polymer ?
#
loop_
_entity_poly.entity_id
_entity_poly.type
_entity_poly.pdbx_seq_one_letter_code
_entity_poly.pdbx_strand_id
1 'polypeptide(L)'
;MLARIVVIEDDVYMREELIDMLKKTGYDAVPLPAFENAVSQLAELSPDLILLDINLPFRSGFEICKEIKAKHLGAVLILTARDKLQDELHALGLGADDYLTKPCNMERLLARTKNLLRRREEQVQQG
;
A
#
# COMPACT_ATOMS: atom_id res chain seq x y z
N MET A 1 0.89 -0.83 19.93
CA MET A 1 -0.18 -0.28 19.06
C MET A 1 -0.29 -1.09 17.79
N LEU A 2 -1.48 -1.13 17.21
CA LEU A 2 -1.70 -1.82 15.95
C LEU A 2 -1.01 -1.08 14.81
N ALA A 3 -0.40 -1.81 13.89
CA ALA A 3 0.14 -1.21 12.68
C ALA A 3 -1.01 -0.65 11.85
N ARG A 4 -0.83 0.56 11.33
CA ARG A 4 -1.83 1.22 10.48
C ARG A 4 -1.53 0.97 9.02
N ILE A 5 -2.54 0.48 8.30
CA ILE A 5 -2.48 0.22 6.86
C ILE A 5 -3.52 1.09 6.18
N VAL A 6 -3.07 1.93 5.25
CA VAL A 6 -3.98 2.73 4.42
C VAL A 6 -4.16 2.03 3.09
N VAL A 7 -5.42 1.82 2.69
CA VAL A 7 -5.77 1.14 1.44
C VAL A 7 -6.20 2.18 0.41
N ILE A 8 -5.47 2.25 -0.70
CA ILE A 8 -5.77 3.15 -1.83
C ILE A 8 -6.24 2.30 -3.00
N GLU A 9 -7.55 2.15 -3.12
CA GLU A 9 -8.24 1.32 -4.09
C GLU A 9 -9.57 1.99 -4.45
N ASP A 10 -9.85 2.19 -5.74
CA ASP A 10 -11.07 2.84 -6.18
C ASP A 10 -12.28 1.89 -6.29
N ASP A 11 -12.04 0.59 -6.44
CA ASP A 11 -13.13 -0.40 -6.44
C ASP A 11 -13.64 -0.56 -5.01
N VAL A 12 -14.88 -0.11 -4.77
CA VAL A 12 -15.49 -0.09 -3.44
C VAL A 12 -15.55 -1.48 -2.81
N TYR A 13 -15.96 -2.48 -3.58
CA TYR A 13 -16.11 -3.84 -3.05
C TYR A 13 -14.76 -4.43 -2.66
N MET A 14 -13.77 -4.27 -3.51
CA MET A 14 -12.42 -4.77 -3.21
C MET A 14 -11.82 -4.03 -2.03
N ARG A 15 -11.99 -2.72 -1.97
CA ARG A 15 -11.48 -1.91 -0.86
C ARG A 15 -12.05 -2.37 0.47
N GLU A 16 -13.38 -2.56 0.53
CA GLU A 16 -14.03 -3.01 1.75
C GLU A 16 -13.60 -4.41 2.16
N GLU A 17 -13.44 -5.31 1.19
CA GLU A 17 -12.98 -6.67 1.44
C GLU A 17 -11.57 -6.68 2.01
N LEU A 18 -10.68 -5.88 1.43
CA LEU A 18 -9.30 -5.76 1.90
C LEU A 18 -9.23 -5.20 3.32
N ILE A 19 -9.97 -4.13 3.58
CA ILE A 19 -10.00 -3.50 4.89
C ILE A 19 -10.55 -4.46 5.94
N ASP A 20 -11.64 -5.14 5.64
CA ASP A 20 -12.25 -6.12 6.55
C ASP A 20 -11.27 -7.25 6.91
N MET A 21 -10.62 -7.79 5.90
CA MET A 21 -9.64 -8.87 6.08
C MET A 21 -8.45 -8.41 6.93
N LEU A 22 -7.93 -7.21 6.65
CA LEU A 22 -6.80 -6.66 7.41
C LEU A 22 -7.19 -6.39 8.87
N LYS A 23 -8.39 -5.87 9.12
CA LYS A 23 -8.89 -5.65 10.48
C LYS A 23 -9.02 -6.97 11.24
N LYS A 24 -9.56 -7.99 10.59
CA LYS A 24 -9.71 -9.32 11.22
C LYS A 24 -8.36 -9.95 11.56
N THR A 25 -7.32 -9.58 10.83
CA THR A 25 -5.96 -10.05 11.09
C THR A 25 -5.29 -9.29 12.24
N GLY A 26 -5.87 -8.15 12.66
CA GLY A 26 -5.38 -7.39 13.81
C GLY A 26 -4.74 -6.06 13.44
N TYR A 27 -4.87 -5.59 12.20
CA TYR A 27 -4.33 -4.31 11.77
C TYR A 27 -5.37 -3.19 11.88
N ASP A 28 -4.88 -1.97 12.02
CA ASP A 28 -5.70 -0.76 11.92
C ASP A 28 -5.75 -0.36 10.45
N ALA A 29 -6.74 -0.88 9.72
CA ALA A 29 -6.87 -0.65 8.28
C ALA A 29 -7.93 0.41 7.99
N VAL A 30 -7.56 1.40 7.19
CA VAL A 30 -8.45 2.51 6.83
C VAL A 30 -8.34 2.83 5.34
N PRO A 31 -9.41 3.34 4.71
CA PRO A 31 -9.32 3.79 3.33
C PRO A 31 -8.72 5.19 3.24
N LEU A 32 -8.20 5.54 2.07
CA LEU A 32 -7.85 6.93 1.79
C LEU A 32 -9.14 7.68 1.45
N PRO A 33 -9.44 8.82 2.13
CA PRO A 33 -10.72 9.52 1.91
C PRO A 33 -10.91 10.12 0.51
N ALA A 34 -9.85 10.61 -0.12
CA ALA A 34 -9.92 11.18 -1.47
C ALA A 34 -8.59 11.02 -2.19
N PHE A 35 -8.63 10.75 -3.50
CA PHE A 35 -7.42 10.46 -4.26
C PHE A 35 -6.66 11.72 -4.67
N GLU A 36 -7.32 12.87 -4.79
CA GLU A 36 -6.70 14.11 -5.24
C GLU A 36 -5.61 14.63 -4.31
N ASN A 37 -5.81 14.46 -3.01
CA ASN A 37 -4.88 14.94 -1.98
C ASN A 37 -4.23 13.78 -1.23
N ALA A 38 -3.87 12.73 -1.97
CA ALA A 38 -3.39 11.48 -1.37
C ALA A 38 -2.22 11.71 -0.41
N VAL A 39 -1.21 12.43 -0.85
CA VAL A 39 0.02 12.63 -0.06
C VAL A 39 -0.25 13.39 1.24
N SER A 40 -1.04 14.47 1.18
CA SER A 40 -1.41 15.23 2.38
C SER A 40 -2.17 14.38 3.39
N GLN A 41 -3.12 13.58 2.90
CA GLN A 41 -3.92 12.70 3.74
C GLN A 41 -3.06 11.61 4.38
N LEU A 42 -2.12 11.05 3.62
CA LEU A 42 -1.21 10.03 4.13
C LEU A 42 -0.32 10.58 5.24
N ALA A 43 0.15 11.81 5.09
CA ALA A 43 0.95 12.44 6.13
C ALA A 43 0.16 12.56 7.43
N GLU A 44 -1.13 12.91 7.36
CA GLU A 44 -2.00 13.02 8.53
C GLU A 44 -2.31 11.65 9.15
N LEU A 45 -2.51 10.63 8.30
CA LEU A 45 -2.87 9.29 8.77
C LEU A 45 -1.69 8.53 9.38
N SER A 46 -0.47 8.90 9.03
CA SER A 46 0.76 8.27 9.53
C SER A 46 0.75 6.74 9.38
N PRO A 47 0.61 6.23 8.13
CA PRO A 47 0.55 4.80 7.93
C PRO A 47 1.89 4.12 8.11
N ASP A 48 1.87 2.86 8.54
CA ASP A 48 3.04 2.00 8.55
C ASP A 48 3.21 1.34 7.18
N LEU A 49 2.09 1.04 6.52
CA LEU A 49 2.06 0.43 5.19
C LEU A 49 0.94 1.06 4.37
N ILE A 50 1.20 1.24 3.09
CA ILE A 50 0.21 1.71 2.13
C ILE A 50 0.00 0.62 1.09
N LEU A 51 -1.23 0.13 0.99
CA LEU A 51 -1.63 -0.83 -0.03
C LEU A 51 -2.20 -0.02 -1.18
N LEU A 52 -1.54 -0.05 -2.33
CA LEU A 52 -1.76 0.91 -3.41
C LEU A 52 -2.04 0.22 -4.74
N ASP A 53 -3.14 0.60 -5.40
CA ASP A 53 -3.38 0.22 -6.79
C ASP A 53 -2.76 1.26 -7.72
N ILE A 54 -2.27 0.81 -8.88
CA ILE A 54 -1.73 1.69 -9.91
C ILE A 54 -2.85 2.38 -10.69
N ASN A 55 -3.93 1.65 -11.00
CA ASN A 55 -5.03 2.14 -11.83
C ASN A 55 -6.04 2.94 -11.01
N LEU A 56 -5.75 4.21 -10.79
CA LEU A 56 -6.62 5.12 -10.05
C LEU A 56 -7.21 6.18 -10.98
N PRO A 57 -8.42 6.72 -10.65
CA PRO A 57 -9.14 7.58 -11.59
C PRO A 57 -8.52 8.96 -11.86
N PHE A 58 -7.86 9.57 -10.88
CA PHE A 58 -7.37 10.97 -11.03
C PHE A 58 -5.87 11.07 -11.16
N ARG A 59 -5.13 10.09 -10.67
CA ARG A 59 -3.68 10.08 -10.70
C ARG A 59 -3.19 8.66 -10.89
N SER A 60 -2.04 8.54 -11.54
CA SER A 60 -1.37 7.26 -11.61
C SER A 60 -0.85 6.85 -10.23
N GLY A 61 -1.06 5.59 -9.86
CA GLY A 61 -0.47 5.04 -8.64
C GLY A 61 1.06 5.07 -8.66
N PHE A 62 1.68 5.07 -9.84
CA PHE A 62 3.13 5.25 -9.96
C PHE A 62 3.57 6.59 -9.39
N GLU A 63 2.86 7.67 -9.73
CA GLU A 63 3.18 9.00 -9.21
C GLU A 63 3.00 9.09 -7.71
N ILE A 64 1.91 8.50 -7.20
CA ILE A 64 1.65 8.46 -5.77
C ILE A 64 2.75 7.69 -5.04
N CYS A 65 3.15 6.53 -5.57
CA CYS A 65 4.23 5.74 -5.01
C CYS A 65 5.54 6.54 -4.92
N LYS A 66 5.89 7.22 -6.00
CA LYS A 66 7.09 8.05 -6.04
C LYS A 66 7.08 9.11 -4.95
N GLU A 67 5.96 9.81 -4.79
CA GLU A 67 5.83 10.85 -3.76
C GLU A 67 5.88 10.29 -2.34
N ILE A 68 5.21 9.15 -2.11
CA ILE A 68 5.23 8.47 -0.81
C ILE A 68 6.67 8.15 -0.41
N LYS A 69 7.42 7.56 -1.33
CA LYS A 69 8.79 7.13 -1.04
C LYS A 69 9.73 8.32 -0.90
N ALA A 70 9.54 9.37 -1.68
CA ALA A 70 10.34 10.59 -1.56
C ALA A 70 10.15 11.27 -0.22
N LYS A 71 8.95 11.19 0.36
CA LYS A 71 8.61 11.83 1.65
C LYS A 71 8.65 10.85 2.83
N HIS A 72 9.06 9.61 2.59
CA HIS A 72 9.16 8.58 3.64
C HIS A 72 7.88 8.40 4.45
N LEU A 73 6.73 8.34 3.75
CA LEU A 73 5.42 8.29 4.41
C LEU A 73 5.01 6.88 4.85
N GLY A 74 5.71 5.85 4.41
CA GLY A 74 5.41 4.47 4.80
C GLY A 74 5.96 3.48 3.80
N ALA A 75 5.86 2.18 4.11
CA ALA A 75 6.16 1.12 3.15
C ALA A 75 5.03 1.08 2.11
N VAL A 76 5.36 0.70 0.87
CA VAL A 76 4.38 0.60 -0.21
C VAL A 76 4.31 -0.81 -0.74
N LEU A 77 3.13 -1.41 -0.68
CA LEU A 77 2.82 -2.69 -1.32
C LEU A 77 1.82 -2.43 -2.45
N ILE A 78 2.25 -2.66 -3.68
CA ILE A 78 1.39 -2.49 -4.85
C ILE A 78 0.50 -3.72 -5.01
N LEU A 79 -0.79 -3.52 -5.21
CA LEU A 79 -1.74 -4.57 -5.56
C LEU A 79 -2.57 -4.07 -6.73
N THR A 80 -2.34 -4.63 -7.92
CA THR A 80 -2.90 -4.09 -9.15
C THR A 80 -3.18 -5.19 -10.19
N ALA A 81 -4.09 -4.89 -11.13
CA ALA A 81 -4.34 -5.78 -12.25
C ALA A 81 -3.23 -5.73 -13.32
N ARG A 82 -2.31 -4.77 -13.22
CA ARG A 82 -1.19 -4.67 -14.17
C ARG A 82 -0.18 -5.78 -13.93
N ASP A 83 -0.10 -6.72 -14.87
CA ASP A 83 0.69 -7.94 -14.71
C ASP A 83 1.94 -7.99 -15.60
N LYS A 84 2.27 -6.89 -16.28
CA LYS A 84 3.45 -6.85 -17.14
C LYS A 84 4.71 -6.62 -16.31
N LEU A 85 5.77 -7.34 -16.65
CA LEU A 85 7.06 -7.22 -15.97
C LEU A 85 7.55 -5.78 -15.95
N GLN A 86 7.39 -5.04 -17.06
CA GLN A 86 7.85 -3.65 -17.13
C GLN A 86 7.15 -2.75 -16.11
N ASP A 87 5.86 -2.99 -15.82
CA ASP A 87 5.13 -2.22 -14.80
C ASP A 87 5.63 -2.54 -13.41
N GLU A 88 5.89 -3.81 -13.13
CA GLU A 88 6.48 -4.23 -11.86
C GLU A 88 7.86 -3.60 -11.65
N LEU A 89 8.73 -3.70 -12.65
CA LEU A 89 10.07 -3.13 -12.56
C LEU A 89 10.04 -1.61 -12.41
N HIS A 90 9.10 -0.95 -13.09
CA HIS A 90 8.93 0.49 -12.96
C HIS A 90 8.56 0.88 -11.52
N ALA A 91 7.55 0.20 -10.95
CA ALA A 91 7.11 0.47 -9.58
C ALA A 91 8.23 0.23 -8.56
N LEU A 92 8.94 -0.89 -8.68
CA LEU A 92 10.06 -1.21 -7.79
C LEU A 92 11.18 -0.17 -7.94
N GLY A 93 11.44 0.29 -9.16
CA GLY A 93 12.41 1.35 -9.42
C GLY A 93 12.03 2.68 -8.80
N LEU A 94 10.74 2.95 -8.59
CA LEU A 94 10.26 4.15 -7.91
C LEU A 94 10.32 4.01 -6.38
N GLY A 95 10.66 2.85 -5.87
CA GLY A 95 10.81 2.61 -4.45
C GLY A 95 9.72 1.76 -3.82
N ALA A 96 8.77 1.21 -4.60
CA ALA A 96 7.78 0.28 -4.05
C ALA A 96 8.50 -0.88 -3.37
N ASP A 97 8.01 -1.28 -2.22
CA ASP A 97 8.65 -2.31 -1.41
C ASP A 97 8.28 -3.73 -1.85
N ASP A 98 7.13 -3.89 -2.50
CA ASP A 98 6.72 -5.16 -3.10
C ASP A 98 5.62 -4.90 -4.13
N TYR A 99 5.31 -5.91 -4.94
CA TYR A 99 4.35 -5.80 -6.04
C TYR A 99 3.61 -7.12 -6.19
N LEU A 100 2.27 -7.07 -6.12
CA LEU A 100 1.41 -8.23 -6.31
C LEU A 100 0.37 -7.92 -7.37
N THR A 101 0.03 -8.94 -8.18
CA THR A 101 -0.99 -8.79 -9.23
C THR A 101 -2.31 -9.39 -8.80
N LYS A 102 -3.40 -8.75 -9.22
CA LYS A 102 -4.76 -9.26 -9.05
C LYS A 102 -5.07 -10.30 -10.14
N PRO A 103 -5.82 -11.36 -9.82
CA PRO A 103 -6.31 -11.72 -8.49
C PRO A 103 -5.18 -12.23 -7.61
N CYS A 104 -5.21 -11.89 -6.34
CA CYS A 104 -4.19 -12.28 -5.39
C CYS A 104 -4.81 -13.12 -4.27
N ASN A 105 -4.15 -14.21 -3.92
CA ASN A 105 -4.52 -15.02 -2.77
C ASN A 105 -4.34 -14.17 -1.50
N MET A 106 -5.35 -14.16 -0.64
CA MET A 106 -5.33 -13.36 0.59
C MET A 106 -4.21 -13.77 1.55
N GLU A 107 -3.89 -15.06 1.61
CA GLU A 107 -2.78 -15.53 2.44
C GLU A 107 -1.44 -14.98 1.95
N ARG A 108 -1.26 -14.88 0.63
CA ARG A 108 -0.06 -14.29 0.04
C ARG A 108 0.03 -12.80 0.37
N LEU A 109 -1.08 -12.09 0.25
CA LEU A 109 -1.14 -10.66 0.57
C LEU A 109 -0.77 -10.42 2.03
N LEU A 110 -1.34 -11.23 2.94
CA LEU A 110 -1.04 -11.11 4.37
C LEU A 110 0.42 -11.43 4.69
N ALA A 111 0.99 -12.43 4.03
CA ALA A 111 2.40 -12.78 4.23
C ALA A 111 3.33 -11.65 3.80
N ARG A 112 3.05 -11.00 2.66
CA ARG A 112 3.85 -9.86 2.19
C ARG A 112 3.68 -8.65 3.10
N THR A 113 2.45 -8.39 3.54
CA THR A 113 2.15 -7.32 4.48
C THR A 113 2.95 -7.50 5.77
N LYS A 114 2.92 -8.69 6.33
CA LYS A 114 3.65 -9.02 7.56
C LYS A 114 5.15 -8.82 7.39
N ASN A 115 5.71 -9.26 6.26
CA ASN A 115 7.13 -9.10 5.96
C ASN A 115 7.54 -7.62 5.89
N LEU A 116 6.74 -6.81 5.22
CA LEU A 116 7.06 -5.39 5.05
C LEU A 116 6.98 -4.65 6.37
N LEU A 117 5.98 -4.95 7.19
CA LEU A 117 5.85 -4.34 8.51
C LEU A 117 6.99 -4.73 9.43
N ARG A 118 7.43 -5.98 9.39
CA ARG A 118 8.56 -6.46 10.18
C ARG A 118 9.85 -5.75 9.77
N ARG A 119 10.12 -5.64 8.46
CA ARG A 119 11.32 -4.96 7.96
C ARG A 119 11.33 -3.49 8.37
N ARG A 120 10.18 -2.83 8.32
CA ARG A 120 10.05 -1.44 8.73
C ARG A 120 10.35 -1.27 10.21
N GLU A 121 9.83 -2.16 11.05
CA GLU A 121 10.09 -2.15 12.49
C GLU A 121 11.57 -2.35 12.79
N GLU A 122 12.23 -3.28 12.12
CA GLU A 122 13.68 -3.51 12.25
C GLU A 122 14.48 -2.28 11.87
N GLN A 123 14.11 -1.59 10.79
CA GLN A 123 14.78 -0.38 10.35
C GLN A 123 14.65 0.75 11.38
N VAL A 124 13.48 0.88 12.00
CA VAL A 124 13.24 1.89 13.04
C VAL A 124 14.12 1.61 14.27
N GLN A 125 14.24 0.33 14.63
CA GLN A 125 15.07 -0.06 15.79
C GLN A 125 16.57 0.14 15.53
N GLN A 126 17.01 0.01 14.28
CA GLN A 126 18.40 0.20 13.92
C GLN A 126 18.79 1.67 13.71
N GLY A 127 17.77 2.48 13.42
CA GLY A 127 17.95 3.90 13.17
C GLY A 127 17.91 4.70 14.45
#